data_74b2cce851f7d9f39bf7d3aa78172d16
#
_entry.id   74b2cce851f7d9f39bf7d3aa78172d16
#
_cell.length_a   1.000
_cell.length_b   1.000
_cell.length_c   1.000
_cell.angle_alpha   90.00
_cell.angle_beta   90.00
_cell.angle_gamma   90.00
#
_symmetry.space_group_name_H-M   'P 1'
#
loop_
_entity.id
_entity.type
_entity.pdbx_description
1 polymer ?
#
loop_
_entity_poly.entity_id
_entity_poly.type
_entity_poly.pdbx_seq_one_letter_code
_entity_poly.pdbx_strand_id
1 'polypeptide(L)'
;MFGALCALSTALAGCGGGPASSASAPAKLVPDNVLTASLLTVDEVNAVMGTSGMAAHTPVSQMDDNRNLLPNMNCLGVWQVNQAPIYESSHWKSVRRQLVRAPDNDQWNYMVVQSIVSYRTADGAREFLTESADRWAKCTNHTLNIQLNGQPLPKWVSGDLTKTDTELAIPYTRGTGDQTRSCQHSLSLVANLILDVQACAPLQQSPVRDAVAVADKITSKLPR
;
A
#
# COMPACT_ATOMS: atom_id res chain seq x y z
N MET A 1 20.30 -8.40 86.42
CA MET A 1 18.85 -8.28 86.53
C MET A 1 18.33 -7.52 85.34
N PHE A 2 17.31 -8.03 84.66
CA PHE A 2 16.51 -7.44 83.56
C PHE A 2 17.21 -7.45 82.21
N GLY A 3 16.76 -8.00 81.17
CA GLY A 3 15.46 -8.58 80.77
C GLY A 3 15.33 -8.27 79.28
N ALA A 4 15.64 -9.29 78.43
CA ALA A 4 15.55 -9.15 76.94
C ALA A 4 14.10 -9.19 76.49
N LEU A 5 13.68 -8.27 75.64
CA LEU A 5 12.48 -8.38 74.83
C LEU A 5 12.88 -8.41 73.33
N CYS A 6 12.64 -9.58 72.74
CA CYS A 6 12.68 -9.78 71.30
C CYS A 6 11.39 -9.23 70.69
N ALA A 7 11.49 -8.30 69.78
CA ALA A 7 10.42 -7.89 68.90
C ALA A 7 10.53 -8.67 67.57
N LEU A 8 9.57 -9.54 67.25
CA LEU A 8 9.43 -10.17 65.94
C LEU A 8 8.82 -9.15 64.98
N SER A 9 9.58 -8.83 63.93
CA SER A 9 9.10 -8.06 62.77
C SER A 9 8.64 -9.02 61.70
N THR A 10 7.31 -9.09 61.47
CA THR A 10 6.74 -9.83 60.32
C THR A 10 6.87 -8.99 59.04
N ALA A 11 7.69 -9.47 58.12
CA ALA A 11 7.79 -8.90 56.77
C ALA A 11 6.61 -9.42 55.92
N LEU A 12 5.69 -8.52 55.55
CA LEU A 12 4.67 -8.77 54.53
C LEU A 12 5.33 -8.67 53.14
N ALA A 13 5.49 -9.83 52.48
CA ALA A 13 5.85 -9.90 51.06
C ALA A 13 4.63 -9.51 50.22
N GLY A 14 4.62 -8.25 49.74
CA GLY A 14 3.65 -7.77 48.77
C GLY A 14 3.98 -8.34 47.38
N CYS A 15 3.16 -9.28 46.89
CA CYS A 15 3.16 -9.68 45.47
C CYS A 15 2.61 -8.52 44.64
N GLY A 16 3.49 -7.71 44.05
CA GLY A 16 3.14 -6.73 43.05
C GLY A 16 2.77 -7.47 41.74
N GLY A 17 1.49 -7.74 41.51
CA GLY A 17 0.99 -8.12 40.20
C GLY A 17 1.06 -6.93 39.26
N GLY A 18 2.11 -6.86 38.43
CA GLY A 18 2.14 -5.93 37.30
C GLY A 18 0.99 -6.23 36.34
N PRO A 19 0.44 -5.23 35.66
CA PRO A 19 -0.62 -5.45 34.69
C PRO A 19 -0.12 -6.43 33.64
N ALA A 20 -0.78 -7.58 33.53
CA ALA A 20 -0.53 -8.53 32.45
C ALA A 20 -0.80 -7.80 31.14
N SER A 21 0.25 -7.59 30.35
CA SER A 21 0.12 -7.11 28.99
C SER A 21 -0.76 -8.11 28.25
N SER A 22 -2.00 -7.72 27.94
CA SER A 22 -2.93 -8.55 27.17
C SER A 22 -2.31 -8.71 25.78
N ALA A 23 -1.63 -9.84 25.54
CA ALA A 23 -1.19 -10.22 24.23
C ALA A 23 -2.43 -10.28 23.33
N SER A 24 -2.52 -9.35 22.39
CA SER A 24 -3.57 -9.36 21.38
C SER A 24 -3.52 -10.70 20.64
N ALA A 25 -4.69 -11.34 20.45
CA ALA A 25 -4.75 -12.57 19.70
C ALA A 25 -4.11 -12.39 18.33
N PRO A 26 -3.34 -13.37 17.82
CA PRO A 26 -2.69 -13.24 16.53
C PRO A 26 -3.72 -12.95 15.43
N ALA A 27 -3.43 -11.95 14.60
CA ALA A 27 -4.32 -11.58 13.52
C ALA A 27 -4.55 -12.79 12.59
N LYS A 28 -5.82 -13.05 12.26
CA LYS A 28 -6.17 -14.12 11.32
C LYS A 28 -5.59 -13.79 9.94
N LEU A 29 -4.80 -14.72 9.40
CA LEU A 29 -4.19 -14.52 8.08
C LEU A 29 -5.21 -14.73 6.96
N VAL A 30 -5.13 -13.90 5.92
CA VAL A 30 -5.92 -14.04 4.71
C VAL A 30 -5.23 -15.06 3.78
N PRO A 31 -5.92 -16.11 3.33
CA PRO A 31 -5.33 -17.13 2.46
C PRO A 31 -5.22 -16.67 1.00
N ASP A 32 -4.21 -17.18 0.27
CA ASP A 32 -3.92 -16.75 -1.11
C ASP A 32 -5.02 -17.07 -2.14
N ASN A 33 -5.82 -18.11 -1.87
CA ASN A 33 -6.88 -18.56 -2.79
C ASN A 33 -8.03 -17.56 -2.94
N VAL A 34 -8.15 -16.57 -2.05
CA VAL A 34 -9.19 -15.52 -2.17
C VAL A 34 -8.70 -14.27 -2.90
N LEU A 35 -7.39 -14.09 -3.14
CA LEU A 35 -6.83 -12.82 -3.63
C LEU A 35 -7.45 -12.39 -4.96
N THR A 36 -7.62 -13.30 -5.92
CA THR A 36 -8.22 -12.95 -7.22
C THR A 36 -9.68 -12.53 -7.09
N ALA A 37 -10.47 -13.23 -6.25
CA ALA A 37 -11.87 -12.91 -6.01
C ALA A 37 -12.07 -11.62 -5.21
N SER A 38 -11.03 -11.17 -4.50
CA SER A 38 -11.05 -9.92 -3.73
C SER A 38 -10.72 -8.70 -4.57
N LEU A 39 -10.13 -8.85 -5.76
CA LEU A 39 -10.00 -7.73 -6.70
C LEU A 39 -11.40 -7.18 -7.05
N LEU A 40 -11.48 -5.88 -7.30
CA LEU A 40 -12.74 -5.26 -7.70
C LEU A 40 -13.10 -5.65 -9.12
N THR A 41 -14.38 -5.86 -9.34
CA THR A 41 -14.95 -5.99 -10.68
C THR A 41 -14.90 -4.64 -11.42
N VAL A 42 -15.08 -4.66 -12.74
CA VAL A 42 -15.15 -3.43 -13.55
C VAL A 42 -16.23 -2.47 -13.03
N ASP A 43 -17.39 -3.00 -12.66
CA ASP A 43 -18.50 -2.16 -12.16
C ASP A 43 -18.16 -1.54 -10.80
N GLU A 44 -17.49 -2.28 -9.90
CA GLU A 44 -17.02 -1.75 -8.63
C GLU A 44 -15.95 -0.66 -8.84
N VAL A 45 -15.01 -0.86 -9.78
CA VAL A 45 -14.00 0.16 -10.13
C VAL A 45 -14.67 1.39 -10.74
N ASN A 46 -15.59 1.22 -11.70
CA ASN A 46 -16.34 2.32 -12.28
C ASN A 46 -17.08 3.13 -11.21
N ALA A 47 -17.73 2.46 -10.25
CA ALA A 47 -18.44 3.12 -9.16
C ALA A 47 -17.51 3.93 -8.26
N VAL A 48 -16.31 3.38 -7.89
CA VAL A 48 -15.32 4.09 -7.07
C VAL A 48 -14.77 5.30 -7.81
N MET A 49 -14.45 5.15 -9.10
CA MET A 49 -13.85 6.20 -9.93
C MET A 49 -14.89 7.24 -10.44
N GLY A 50 -16.17 7.05 -10.16
CA GLY A 50 -17.23 7.95 -10.64
C GLY A 50 -17.33 8.01 -12.17
N THR A 51 -17.05 6.91 -12.87
CA THR A 51 -17.03 6.82 -14.33
C THR A 51 -17.75 5.58 -14.84
N SER A 52 -17.71 5.36 -16.13
CA SER A 52 -18.23 4.15 -16.79
C SER A 52 -17.34 3.75 -17.96
N GLY A 53 -17.51 2.52 -18.44
CA GLY A 53 -16.83 2.05 -19.66
C GLY A 53 -15.35 1.72 -19.47
N MET A 54 -14.86 1.55 -18.25
CA MET A 54 -13.53 0.98 -18.03
C MET A 54 -13.51 -0.49 -18.45
N ALA A 55 -12.36 -0.95 -18.94
CA ALA A 55 -12.12 -2.32 -19.31
C ALA A 55 -11.03 -2.93 -18.43
N ALA A 56 -11.25 -4.16 -17.95
CA ALA A 56 -10.29 -4.87 -17.12
C ALA A 56 -9.43 -5.82 -17.95
N HIS A 57 -8.12 -5.79 -17.72
CA HIS A 57 -7.20 -6.78 -18.23
C HIS A 57 -7.25 -8.06 -17.38
N THR A 58 -6.76 -9.16 -17.92
CA THR A 58 -6.61 -10.41 -17.15
C THR A 58 -5.68 -10.18 -15.96
N PRO A 59 -6.05 -10.60 -14.74
CA PRO A 59 -5.17 -10.50 -13.58
C PRO A 59 -3.87 -11.28 -13.79
N VAL A 60 -2.76 -10.70 -13.37
CA VAL A 60 -1.43 -11.31 -13.41
C VAL A 60 -0.92 -11.64 -12.01
N SER A 61 0.01 -12.61 -11.93
CA SER A 61 0.63 -13.06 -10.67
C SER A 61 2.15 -12.78 -10.62
N GLN A 62 2.59 -11.80 -11.39
CA GLN A 62 3.99 -11.40 -11.50
C GLN A 62 4.15 -9.92 -11.18
N MET A 63 5.33 -9.57 -10.67
CA MET A 63 5.73 -8.19 -10.48
C MET A 63 6.53 -7.71 -11.70
N ASP A 64 6.45 -6.41 -11.99
CA ASP A 64 7.25 -5.79 -13.04
C ASP A 64 8.63 -5.41 -12.51
N ASP A 65 9.59 -5.24 -13.41
CA ASP A 65 10.92 -4.74 -13.09
C ASP A 65 11.29 -3.58 -14.01
N ASN A 66 11.16 -2.38 -13.49
CA ASN A 66 11.47 -1.13 -14.18
C ASN A 66 12.72 -0.43 -13.61
N ARG A 67 13.61 -1.16 -12.91
CA ARG A 67 14.86 -0.59 -12.35
C ARG A 67 15.75 0.04 -13.41
N ASN A 68 15.71 -0.46 -14.65
CA ASN A 68 16.47 0.10 -15.77
C ASN A 68 15.92 1.45 -16.26
N LEU A 69 14.62 1.73 -16.03
CA LEU A 69 13.99 3.00 -16.38
C LEU A 69 14.13 4.03 -15.26
N LEU A 70 14.05 3.57 -14.02
CA LEU A 70 14.17 4.40 -12.82
C LEU A 70 15.05 3.71 -11.78
N PRO A 71 16.39 3.96 -11.81
CA PRO A 71 17.33 3.34 -10.87
C PRO A 71 17.22 3.90 -9.45
N ASN A 72 16.47 5.01 -9.24
CA ASN A 72 16.18 5.54 -7.92
C ASN A 72 15.18 4.65 -7.20
N MET A 73 15.66 3.72 -6.37
CA MET A 73 14.85 2.75 -5.64
C MET A 73 13.87 3.40 -4.65
N ASN A 74 14.15 4.60 -4.15
CA ASN A 74 13.20 5.30 -3.27
C ASN A 74 11.95 5.73 -4.04
N CYS A 75 12.10 6.10 -5.31
CA CYS A 75 10.99 6.57 -6.14
C CYS A 75 10.36 5.46 -7.00
N LEU A 76 11.08 4.36 -7.26
CA LEU A 76 10.58 3.29 -8.12
C LEU A 76 9.25 2.71 -7.60
N GLY A 77 9.16 2.40 -6.31
CA GLY A 77 7.96 1.87 -5.67
C GLY A 77 6.85 2.91 -5.47
N VAL A 78 7.15 4.21 -5.61
CA VAL A 78 6.14 5.28 -5.64
C VAL A 78 5.60 5.48 -7.05
N TRP A 79 6.49 5.37 -8.04
CA TRP A 79 6.15 5.60 -9.44
C TRP A 79 5.28 4.48 -10.03
N GLN A 80 5.51 3.23 -9.62
CA GLN A 80 4.84 2.05 -10.20
C GLN A 80 4.47 1.02 -9.13
N VAL A 81 3.30 0.42 -9.30
CA VAL A 81 2.79 -0.70 -8.49
C VAL A 81 3.65 -1.94 -8.70
N ASN A 82 3.85 -2.73 -7.66
CA ASN A 82 4.46 -4.07 -7.68
C ASN A 82 5.80 -4.15 -8.43
N GLN A 83 6.75 -3.30 -8.06
CA GLN A 83 8.10 -3.37 -8.62
C GLN A 83 8.93 -4.46 -7.92
N ALA A 84 9.32 -5.50 -8.65
CA ALA A 84 10.10 -6.63 -8.11
C ALA A 84 11.30 -6.18 -7.27
N PRO A 85 12.13 -5.20 -7.70
CA PRO A 85 13.27 -4.74 -6.91
C PRO A 85 12.92 -4.15 -5.54
N ILE A 86 11.68 -3.68 -5.38
CA ILE A 86 11.18 -3.12 -4.12
C ILE A 86 10.69 -4.23 -3.19
N TYR A 87 10.17 -5.31 -3.75
CA TYR A 87 9.58 -6.42 -3.00
C TYR A 87 10.54 -7.59 -2.76
N GLU A 88 11.65 -7.72 -3.52
CA GLU A 88 12.59 -8.87 -3.46
C GLU A 88 13.02 -9.24 -2.04
N SER A 89 13.39 -8.25 -1.21
CA SER A 89 13.88 -8.49 0.16
C SER A 89 12.77 -8.74 1.17
N SER A 90 11.51 -8.47 0.84
CA SER A 90 10.40 -8.49 1.80
C SER A 90 9.80 -9.87 2.04
N HIS A 91 10.28 -10.91 1.36
CA HIS A 91 9.77 -12.28 1.49
C HIS A 91 8.26 -12.41 1.25
N TRP A 92 7.71 -11.60 0.32
CA TRP A 92 6.32 -11.72 -0.10
C TRP A 92 6.03 -13.14 -0.63
N LYS A 93 4.76 -13.55 -0.65
CA LYS A 93 4.36 -14.93 -0.97
C LYS A 93 3.62 -15.05 -2.30
N SER A 94 2.61 -14.22 -2.49
CA SER A 94 1.76 -14.24 -3.70
C SER A 94 1.34 -12.81 -4.05
N VAL A 95 1.10 -12.58 -5.34
CA VAL A 95 0.55 -11.32 -5.85
C VAL A 95 -0.59 -11.59 -6.82
N ARG A 96 -1.61 -10.74 -6.78
CA ARG A 96 -2.63 -10.63 -7.83
C ARG A 96 -2.77 -9.16 -8.16
N ARG A 97 -2.48 -8.81 -9.42
CA ARG A 97 -2.54 -7.44 -9.93
C ARG A 97 -3.42 -7.39 -11.17
N GLN A 98 -4.20 -6.33 -11.30
CA GLN A 98 -5.05 -6.11 -12.46
C GLN A 98 -5.02 -4.64 -12.88
N LEU A 99 -4.89 -4.39 -14.17
CA LEU A 99 -5.09 -3.09 -14.79
C LEU A 99 -6.55 -2.96 -15.23
N VAL A 100 -7.16 -1.80 -14.94
CA VAL A 100 -8.49 -1.41 -15.41
C VAL A 100 -8.38 0.01 -15.93
N ARG A 101 -8.81 0.30 -17.17
CA ARG A 101 -8.66 1.64 -17.76
C ARG A 101 -9.74 1.99 -18.79
N ALA A 102 -9.92 3.27 -19.05
CA ALA A 102 -10.82 3.79 -20.07
C ALA A 102 -10.25 5.05 -20.75
N PRO A 103 -10.26 5.13 -22.09
CA PRO A 103 -10.39 4.02 -23.04
C PRO A 103 -9.29 2.97 -22.85
N ASP A 104 -9.52 1.74 -23.34
CA ASP A 104 -8.52 0.66 -23.23
C ASP A 104 -7.41 0.78 -24.28
N ASN A 105 -6.62 1.84 -24.15
CA ASN A 105 -5.42 2.13 -24.95
C ASN A 105 -4.47 3.04 -24.16
N ASP A 106 -3.37 3.47 -24.76
CA ASP A 106 -2.36 4.29 -24.08
C ASP A 106 -2.77 5.76 -23.86
N GLN A 107 -3.89 6.20 -24.45
CA GLN A 107 -4.47 7.54 -24.26
C GLN A 107 -5.65 7.53 -23.26
N TRP A 108 -5.55 6.67 -22.25
CA TRP A 108 -6.58 6.52 -21.23
C TRP A 108 -6.82 7.82 -20.44
N ASN A 109 -8.06 8.02 -20.02
CA ASN A 109 -8.48 9.10 -19.12
C ASN A 109 -8.58 8.63 -17.66
N TYR A 110 -9.04 7.38 -17.46
CA TYR A 110 -9.15 6.75 -16.17
C TYR A 110 -8.29 5.48 -16.16
N MET A 111 -7.55 5.27 -15.08
CA MET A 111 -6.74 4.08 -14.89
C MET A 111 -6.72 3.69 -13.42
N VAL A 112 -6.91 2.41 -13.16
CA VAL A 112 -6.67 1.80 -11.86
C VAL A 112 -5.75 0.60 -12.06
N VAL A 113 -4.67 0.54 -11.30
CA VAL A 113 -3.90 -0.67 -11.08
C VAL A 113 -4.17 -1.12 -9.66
N GLN A 114 -4.95 -2.16 -9.49
CA GLN A 114 -5.24 -2.75 -8.20
C GLN A 114 -4.39 -4.00 -7.98
N SER A 115 -3.83 -4.13 -6.79
CA SER A 115 -3.01 -5.28 -6.45
C SER A 115 -3.14 -5.68 -4.99
N ILE A 116 -3.05 -6.98 -4.75
CA ILE A 116 -3.01 -7.60 -3.43
C ILE A 116 -1.76 -8.46 -3.35
N VAL A 117 -0.86 -8.12 -2.44
CA VAL A 117 0.36 -8.88 -2.16
C VAL A 117 0.23 -9.55 -0.80
N SER A 118 0.38 -10.87 -0.73
CA SER A 118 0.34 -11.61 0.52
C SER A 118 1.72 -11.90 1.07
N TYR A 119 1.78 -11.96 2.40
CA TYR A 119 2.96 -12.33 3.18
C TYR A 119 2.69 -13.58 4.01
N ARG A 120 3.75 -14.23 4.47
CA ARG A 120 3.64 -15.42 5.35
C ARG A 120 3.10 -15.05 6.73
N THR A 121 3.34 -13.81 7.19
CA THR A 121 2.94 -13.28 8.50
C THR A 121 2.42 -11.86 8.36
N ALA A 122 1.61 -11.43 9.33
CA ALA A 122 1.18 -10.04 9.43
C ALA A 122 2.37 -9.09 9.70
N ASP A 123 3.36 -9.54 10.45
CA ASP A 123 4.55 -8.74 10.76
C ASP A 123 5.39 -8.48 9.51
N GLY A 124 5.56 -9.47 8.62
CA GLY A 124 6.27 -9.26 7.35
C GLY A 124 5.59 -8.23 6.44
N ALA A 125 4.25 -8.20 6.40
CA ALA A 125 3.53 -7.16 5.68
C ALA A 125 3.70 -5.78 6.33
N ARG A 126 3.69 -5.72 7.66
CA ARG A 126 3.92 -4.47 8.43
C ARG A 126 5.34 -3.93 8.24
N GLU A 127 6.35 -4.81 8.27
CA GLU A 127 7.74 -4.45 8.02
C GLU A 127 7.90 -3.83 6.63
N PHE A 128 7.33 -4.45 5.60
CA PHE A 128 7.33 -3.89 4.25
C PHE A 128 6.68 -2.50 4.17
N LEU A 129 5.53 -2.29 4.85
CA LEU A 129 4.89 -0.97 4.89
C LEU A 129 5.80 0.06 5.56
N THR A 130 6.45 -0.30 6.66
CA THR A 130 7.37 0.58 7.40
C THR A 130 8.56 0.98 6.55
N GLU A 131 9.23 0.03 5.90
CA GLU A 131 10.34 0.30 4.98
C GLU A 131 9.90 1.14 3.77
N SER A 132 8.68 0.88 3.26
CA SER A 132 8.11 1.66 2.17
C SER A 132 7.85 3.11 2.58
N ALA A 133 7.43 3.36 3.82
CA ALA A 133 7.26 4.72 4.34
C ALA A 133 8.58 5.52 4.29
N ASP A 134 9.69 4.89 4.66
CA ASP A 134 11.01 5.53 4.65
C ASP A 134 11.52 5.81 3.22
N ARG A 135 11.20 4.92 2.27
CA ARG A 135 11.49 5.13 0.84
C ARG A 135 10.61 6.23 0.25
N TRP A 136 9.31 6.18 0.50
CA TRP A 136 8.34 7.13 -0.05
C TRP A 136 8.58 8.55 0.46
N ALA A 137 8.99 8.73 1.71
CA ALA A 137 9.34 10.03 2.28
C ALA A 137 10.49 10.73 1.49
N LYS A 138 11.37 9.95 0.85
CA LYS A 138 12.47 10.47 0.01
C LYS A 138 12.04 10.78 -1.43
N CYS A 139 10.78 10.50 -1.79
CA CYS A 139 10.21 10.73 -3.10
C CYS A 139 8.97 11.67 -3.07
N THR A 140 8.76 12.39 -1.99
CA THR A 140 7.73 13.44 -1.88
C THR A 140 8.17 14.71 -2.58
N ASN A 141 7.21 15.44 -3.17
CA ASN A 141 7.44 16.69 -3.90
C ASN A 141 8.57 16.57 -4.95
N HIS A 142 8.59 15.42 -5.63
CA HIS A 142 9.65 15.03 -6.53
C HIS A 142 9.17 14.96 -7.98
N THR A 143 10.02 15.37 -8.92
CA THR A 143 9.75 15.29 -10.35
C THR A 143 10.59 14.17 -10.97
N LEU A 144 9.94 13.24 -11.66
CA LEU A 144 10.59 12.21 -12.45
C LEU A 144 10.51 12.54 -13.94
N ASN A 145 11.67 12.53 -14.59
CA ASN A 145 11.82 12.68 -16.04
C ASN A 145 12.44 11.37 -16.56
N ILE A 146 11.59 10.46 -16.96
CA ILE A 146 12.00 9.13 -17.40
C ILE A 146 12.03 9.08 -18.92
N GLN A 147 12.99 8.38 -19.49
CA GLN A 147 13.08 8.13 -20.91
C GLN A 147 12.98 6.63 -21.22
N LEU A 148 12.25 6.29 -22.26
CA LEU A 148 12.18 4.95 -22.82
C LEU A 148 12.63 5.02 -24.28
N ASN A 149 13.70 4.32 -24.64
CA ASN A 149 14.27 4.33 -25.98
C ASN A 149 14.55 5.75 -26.52
N GLY A 150 15.06 6.63 -25.66
CA GLY A 150 15.36 8.03 -26.01
C GLY A 150 14.13 8.95 -26.11
N GLN A 151 12.93 8.43 -25.89
CA GLN A 151 11.70 9.23 -25.87
C GLN A 151 11.28 9.51 -24.42
N PRO A 152 10.92 10.77 -24.08
CA PRO A 152 10.46 11.08 -22.74
C PRO A 152 9.11 10.43 -22.45
N LEU A 153 9.01 9.76 -21.31
CA LEU A 153 7.72 9.34 -20.76
C LEU A 153 6.96 10.56 -20.21
N PRO A 154 5.63 10.45 -20.04
CA PRO A 154 4.84 11.52 -19.43
C PRO A 154 5.45 11.97 -18.11
N LYS A 155 5.62 13.29 -17.94
CA LYS A 155 6.14 13.89 -16.71
C LYS A 155 5.34 13.42 -15.50
N TRP A 156 6.04 13.08 -14.43
CA TRP A 156 5.44 12.64 -13.18
C TRP A 156 5.93 13.55 -12.03
N VAL A 157 4.99 14.04 -11.22
CA VAL A 157 5.29 14.96 -10.11
C VAL A 157 4.49 14.52 -8.89
N SER A 158 5.17 14.09 -7.83
CA SER A 158 4.53 13.73 -6.57
C SER A 158 4.25 14.95 -5.69
N GLY A 159 3.25 14.81 -4.83
CA GLY A 159 2.95 15.73 -3.75
C GLY A 159 3.40 15.21 -2.39
N ASP A 160 2.70 15.63 -1.33
CA ASP A 160 3.01 15.25 0.04
C ASP A 160 2.57 13.82 0.35
N LEU A 161 3.41 13.11 1.11
CA LEU A 161 3.08 11.78 1.63
C LEU A 161 2.14 11.90 2.84
N THR A 162 1.01 11.20 2.79
CA THR A 162 0.18 10.89 3.96
C THR A 162 0.58 9.53 4.50
N LYS A 163 0.77 9.44 5.82
CA LYS A 163 1.19 8.22 6.51
C LYS A 163 0.36 8.00 7.76
N THR A 164 -0.11 6.77 7.93
CA THR A 164 -0.68 6.23 9.18
C THR A 164 0.03 4.91 9.55
N ASP A 165 -0.40 4.23 10.60
CA ASP A 165 0.16 2.93 10.99
C ASP A 165 -0.18 1.80 10.00
N THR A 166 -1.19 2.01 9.15
CA THR A 166 -1.70 1.00 8.22
C THR A 166 -1.80 1.48 6.78
N GLU A 167 -1.47 2.73 6.49
CA GLU A 167 -1.64 3.29 5.15
C GLU A 167 -0.54 4.30 4.81
N LEU A 168 -0.06 4.23 3.58
CA LEU A 168 0.71 5.27 2.91
C LEU A 168 -0.10 5.73 1.70
N ALA A 169 -0.19 7.02 1.45
CA ALA A 169 -0.80 7.55 0.25
C ALA A 169 -0.05 8.79 -0.24
N ILE A 170 0.23 8.84 -1.54
CA ILE A 170 0.89 9.97 -2.17
C ILE A 170 0.12 10.39 -3.42
N PRO A 171 -0.36 11.64 -3.51
CA PRO A 171 -0.93 12.17 -4.73
C PRO A 171 0.20 12.49 -5.72
N TYR A 172 -0.09 12.39 -7.01
CA TYR A 172 0.82 12.84 -8.04
C TYR A 172 0.06 13.30 -9.30
N THR A 173 0.72 14.08 -10.13
CA THR A 173 0.24 14.36 -11.49
C THR A 173 1.09 13.61 -12.50
N ARG A 174 0.47 13.18 -13.59
CA ARG A 174 1.13 12.52 -14.72
C ARG A 174 0.68 13.15 -16.02
N GLY A 175 1.64 13.48 -16.88
CA GLY A 175 1.37 14.08 -18.19
C GLY A 175 1.72 15.55 -18.27
N THR A 176 1.35 16.20 -19.37
CA THR A 176 1.53 17.63 -19.63
C THR A 176 0.32 18.18 -20.37
N GLY A 177 0.02 19.45 -20.16
CA GLY A 177 -1.12 20.12 -20.80
C GLY A 177 -2.45 19.37 -20.55
N ASP A 178 -3.27 19.24 -21.57
CA ASP A 178 -4.58 18.60 -21.52
C ASP A 178 -4.51 17.09 -21.24
N GLN A 179 -3.33 16.49 -21.38
CA GLN A 179 -3.08 15.09 -21.06
C GLN A 179 -2.68 14.88 -19.60
N THR A 180 -2.70 15.93 -18.79
CA THR A 180 -2.40 15.80 -17.36
C THR A 180 -3.52 15.05 -16.66
N ARG A 181 -3.13 14.10 -15.82
CA ARG A 181 -4.02 13.29 -14.96
C ARG A 181 -3.68 13.55 -13.50
N SER A 182 -4.69 13.62 -12.67
CA SER A 182 -4.57 13.55 -11.22
C SER A 182 -4.57 12.10 -10.80
N CYS A 183 -3.58 11.70 -10.03
CA CYS A 183 -3.38 10.33 -9.60
C CYS A 183 -3.12 10.25 -8.10
N GLN A 184 -3.32 9.07 -7.54
CA GLN A 184 -2.87 8.70 -6.21
C GLN A 184 -2.24 7.31 -6.26
N HIS A 185 -1.20 7.08 -5.48
CA HIS A 185 -0.68 5.76 -5.16
C HIS A 185 -0.87 5.52 -3.67
N SER A 186 -1.36 4.34 -3.29
CA SER A 186 -1.51 3.94 -1.89
C SER A 186 -0.96 2.54 -1.63
N LEU A 187 -0.41 2.35 -0.42
CA LEU A 187 -0.14 1.05 0.19
C LEU A 187 -1.00 0.95 1.44
N SER A 188 -1.83 -0.10 1.54
CA SER A 188 -2.66 -0.34 2.73
C SER A 188 -2.37 -1.72 3.31
N LEU A 189 -2.15 -1.77 4.63
CA LEU A 189 -1.89 -2.99 5.39
C LEU A 189 -3.20 -3.58 5.92
N VAL A 190 -3.49 -4.81 5.55
CA VAL A 190 -4.66 -5.57 6.06
C VAL A 190 -4.20 -6.97 6.44
N ALA A 191 -4.12 -7.28 7.73
CA ALA A 191 -3.59 -8.56 8.24
C ALA A 191 -2.19 -8.84 7.64
N ASN A 192 -2.04 -9.94 6.86
CA ASN A 192 -0.82 -10.31 6.16
C ASN A 192 -0.78 -9.83 4.70
N LEU A 193 -1.60 -8.83 4.34
CA LEU A 193 -1.67 -8.31 2.99
C LEU A 193 -1.16 -6.88 2.90
N ILE A 194 -0.54 -6.55 1.77
CA ILE A 194 -0.38 -5.20 1.27
C ILE A 194 -1.27 -5.03 0.05
N LEU A 195 -2.16 -4.05 0.11
CA LEU A 195 -2.91 -3.56 -1.05
C LEU A 195 -2.08 -2.45 -1.67
N ASP A 196 -1.61 -2.66 -2.89
CA ASP A 196 -0.73 -1.75 -3.63
C ASP A 196 -1.52 -1.22 -4.83
N VAL A 197 -2.01 0.02 -4.74
CA VAL A 197 -3.02 0.56 -5.65
C VAL A 197 -2.59 1.90 -6.24
N GLN A 198 -2.69 2.03 -7.54
CA GLN A 198 -2.67 3.33 -8.24
C GLN A 198 -4.01 3.60 -8.88
N ALA A 199 -4.49 4.84 -8.77
CA ALA A 199 -5.69 5.30 -9.44
C ALA A 199 -5.44 6.69 -10.04
N CYS A 200 -5.90 6.89 -11.27
CA CYS A 200 -5.75 8.13 -12.04
C CYS A 200 -7.08 8.51 -12.70
N ALA A 201 -7.36 9.80 -12.69
CA ALA A 201 -8.53 10.41 -13.34
C ALA A 201 -8.12 11.69 -14.09
N PRO A 202 -8.97 12.27 -14.92
CA PRO A 202 -8.75 13.61 -15.48
C PRO A 202 -8.39 14.61 -14.39
N LEU A 203 -7.59 15.63 -14.74
CA LEU A 203 -7.08 16.61 -13.77
C LEU A 203 -8.19 17.16 -12.87
N GLN A 204 -8.02 17.03 -11.58
CA GLN A 204 -8.95 17.45 -10.53
C GLN A 204 -8.35 18.58 -9.70
N GLN A 205 -9.20 19.49 -9.21
CA GLN A 205 -8.79 20.59 -8.31
C GLN A 205 -8.70 20.12 -6.84
N SER A 206 -9.37 19.04 -6.47
CA SER A 206 -9.40 18.50 -5.11
C SER A 206 -8.35 17.39 -4.95
N PRO A 207 -7.88 17.14 -3.72
CA PRO A 207 -6.98 16.01 -3.46
C PRO A 207 -7.59 14.69 -3.93
N VAL A 208 -6.84 13.94 -4.73
CA VAL A 208 -7.25 12.63 -5.23
C VAL A 208 -7.15 11.61 -4.10
N ARG A 209 -8.21 10.86 -3.86
CA ARG A 209 -8.28 9.77 -2.87
C ARG A 209 -8.71 8.44 -3.49
N ASP A 210 -8.68 8.35 -4.78
CA ASP A 210 -9.25 7.22 -5.53
C ASP A 210 -8.51 5.90 -5.24
N ALA A 211 -7.17 5.92 -5.07
CA ALA A 211 -6.42 4.71 -4.75
C ALA A 211 -6.75 4.17 -3.36
N VAL A 212 -6.89 5.05 -2.36
CA VAL A 212 -7.33 4.68 -1.01
C VAL A 212 -8.75 4.13 -1.06
N ALA A 213 -9.67 4.77 -1.80
CA ALA A 213 -11.06 4.30 -1.93
C ALA A 213 -11.15 2.92 -2.59
N VAL A 214 -10.30 2.63 -3.58
CA VAL A 214 -10.17 1.29 -4.17
C VAL A 214 -9.66 0.28 -3.13
N ALA A 215 -8.62 0.62 -2.37
CA ALA A 215 -8.07 -0.24 -1.33
C ALA A 215 -9.10 -0.53 -0.21
N ASP A 216 -9.86 0.47 0.22
CA ASP A 216 -10.95 0.32 1.21
C ASP A 216 -12.04 -0.63 0.69
N LYS A 217 -12.41 -0.49 -0.58
CA LYS A 217 -13.40 -1.36 -1.20
C LYS A 217 -12.89 -2.81 -1.29
N ILE A 218 -11.61 -3.02 -1.67
CA ILE A 218 -10.98 -4.35 -1.63
C ILE A 218 -11.01 -4.92 -0.21
N THR A 219 -10.63 -4.12 0.80
CA THR A 219 -10.65 -4.52 2.21
C THR A 219 -12.01 -5.00 2.65
N SER A 220 -13.09 -4.37 2.18
CA SER A 220 -14.46 -4.77 2.51
C SER A 220 -14.86 -6.15 1.97
N LYS A 221 -14.16 -6.66 0.97
CA LYS A 221 -14.38 -7.98 0.34
C LYS A 221 -13.54 -9.10 0.96
N LEU A 222 -12.51 -8.75 1.75
CA LEU A 222 -11.64 -9.75 2.38
C LEU A 222 -12.39 -10.50 3.49
N PRO A 223 -12.11 -11.80 3.68
CA PRO A 223 -12.71 -12.58 4.77
C PRO A 223 -12.25 -12.05 6.14
N ARG A 224 -13.21 -11.93 7.06
CA ARG A 224 -12.99 -11.54 8.47
C ARG A 224 -12.57 -12.71 9.31
#